data_f69664ce6358e4173b20d38f72372efb
#
_entry.id   f69664ce6358e4173b20d38f72372efb
#
_cell.length_a   1.000
_cell.length_b   1.000
_cell.length_c   1.000
_cell.angle_alpha   90.00
_cell.angle_beta   90.00
_cell.angle_gamma   90.00
#
_symmetry.space_group_name_H-M   'P 1'
#
loop_
_entity.id
_entity.type
_entity.pdbx_description
1 polymer ?
#
loop_
_entity_poly.entity_id
_entity_poly.type
_entity_poly.pdbx_seq_one_letter_code
_entity_poly.pdbx_strand_id
1 'polypeptide(L)'
;MFEKLELVEKRYDELTTQISDPAVIANTNEWRKLVKEHSSMEDVVLKYREYKETIKNMDEAKELMEDPEMKDLAEEEYYSNKDKISKIEEELKVLLIPKDPNDDKNVICEIRGGAGGEEAALFAGTLFRMYGMYAERKHWSIEILNENSTELGGYKEISFMVSGKGAYSRLKFESGVHRVQRVPDTESSGRIHTSTATVAVLPVVEDVEIDINPADIKMEVFRASGAGGQHINKTSSAVRLIHVPTGIVAECQTQRSQLQNREYAMNMLKSRLYDIEKQKQDNEISSARKSQVGSGDRSEKIRTYNYPQGRITDHRIGFSVYQFENFLNGDLDEMIDNLIAADRAEKLKGDE
;
A
#
# COMPACT_ATOMS: atom_id res chain seq x y z
N MET A 1 0.18 -26.39 0.47
CA MET A 1 1.32 -25.50 0.21
C MET A 1 2.02 -25.85 -1.10
N PHE A 2 2.59 -27.04 -1.26
CA PHE A 2 3.42 -27.41 -2.42
C PHE A 2 2.68 -27.36 -3.77
N GLU A 3 1.42 -27.78 -3.86
CA GLU A 3 0.62 -27.64 -5.07
C GLU A 3 0.48 -26.18 -5.53
N LYS A 4 0.34 -25.25 -4.58
CA LYS A 4 0.31 -23.80 -4.91
C LYS A 4 1.68 -23.34 -5.43
N LEU A 5 2.79 -23.82 -4.86
CA LEU A 5 4.14 -23.46 -5.30
C LEU A 5 4.44 -23.97 -6.71
N GLU A 6 4.00 -25.17 -7.06
CA GLU A 6 4.12 -25.70 -8.44
C GLU A 6 3.36 -24.86 -9.46
N LEU A 7 2.14 -24.40 -9.11
CA LEU A 7 1.36 -23.50 -9.95
C LEU A 7 2.05 -22.14 -10.13
N VAL A 8 2.63 -21.59 -9.06
CA VAL A 8 3.37 -20.33 -9.10
C VAL A 8 4.62 -20.46 -9.98
N GLU A 9 5.37 -21.55 -9.85
CA GLU A 9 6.56 -21.80 -10.69
C GLU A 9 6.19 -21.94 -12.17
N LYS A 10 5.13 -22.71 -12.48
CA LYS A 10 4.64 -22.85 -13.85
C LYS A 10 4.22 -21.50 -14.43
N ARG A 11 3.49 -20.69 -13.65
CA ARG A 11 3.09 -19.34 -14.07
C ARG A 11 4.28 -18.42 -14.32
N TYR A 12 5.29 -18.51 -13.46
CA TYR A 12 6.55 -17.76 -13.62
C TYR A 12 7.27 -18.11 -14.93
N ASP A 13 7.37 -19.39 -15.28
CA ASP A 13 8.00 -19.85 -16.52
C ASP A 13 7.17 -19.42 -17.76
N GLU A 14 5.83 -19.45 -17.68
CA GLU A 14 4.95 -18.90 -18.72
C GLU A 14 5.18 -17.40 -18.92
N LEU A 15 5.24 -16.63 -17.82
CA LEU A 15 5.49 -15.19 -17.85
C LEU A 15 6.88 -14.87 -18.42
N THR A 16 7.91 -15.64 -18.06
CA THR A 16 9.26 -15.50 -18.61
C THR A 16 9.25 -15.61 -20.14
N THR A 17 8.46 -16.54 -20.67
CA THR A 17 8.30 -16.74 -22.12
C THR A 17 7.53 -15.57 -22.76
N GLN A 18 6.43 -15.12 -22.12
CA GLN A 18 5.58 -14.03 -22.63
C GLN A 18 6.30 -12.68 -22.63
N ILE A 19 7.09 -12.37 -21.61
CA ILE A 19 7.86 -11.12 -21.49
C ILE A 19 8.92 -11.03 -22.60
N SER A 20 9.40 -12.17 -23.10
CA SER A 20 10.39 -12.24 -24.16
C SER A 20 9.77 -12.19 -25.57
N ASP A 21 8.44 -12.20 -25.69
CA ASP A 21 7.74 -12.15 -26.99
C ASP A 21 7.77 -10.72 -27.57
N PRO A 22 8.32 -10.52 -28.80
CA PRO A 22 8.33 -9.22 -29.46
C PRO A 22 6.96 -8.56 -29.61
N ALA A 23 5.88 -9.35 -29.75
CA ALA A 23 4.51 -8.85 -29.86
C ALA A 23 4.03 -8.22 -28.54
N VAL A 24 4.39 -8.81 -27.40
CA VAL A 24 4.08 -8.29 -26.06
C VAL A 24 4.91 -7.06 -25.73
N ILE A 25 6.21 -7.06 -26.11
CA ILE A 25 7.12 -5.92 -25.92
C ILE A 25 6.60 -4.66 -26.65
N ALA A 26 5.97 -4.83 -27.82
CA ALA A 26 5.37 -3.73 -28.57
C ALA A 26 4.20 -3.06 -27.82
N ASN A 27 3.51 -3.79 -26.93
CA ASN A 27 2.47 -3.25 -26.06
C ASN A 27 3.03 -2.92 -24.68
N THR A 28 3.60 -1.74 -24.53
CA THR A 28 4.32 -1.30 -23.32
C THR A 28 3.50 -1.43 -22.04
N ASN A 29 2.18 -1.20 -22.07
CA ASN A 29 1.33 -1.27 -20.88
C ASN A 29 1.11 -2.72 -20.43
N GLU A 30 0.90 -3.62 -21.37
CA GLU A 30 0.75 -5.06 -21.09
C GLU A 30 2.09 -5.64 -20.60
N TRP A 31 3.18 -5.32 -21.29
CA TRP A 31 4.52 -5.75 -20.91
C TRP A 31 4.86 -5.34 -19.46
N ARG A 32 4.59 -4.09 -19.08
CA ARG A 32 4.84 -3.62 -17.69
C ARG A 32 4.05 -4.41 -16.66
N LYS A 33 2.80 -4.76 -16.95
CA LYS A 33 1.97 -5.59 -16.05
C LYS A 33 2.57 -6.98 -15.87
N LEU A 34 2.97 -7.63 -16.97
CA LEU A 34 3.57 -8.96 -16.94
C LEU A 34 4.94 -8.97 -16.24
N VAL A 35 5.79 -7.95 -16.47
CA VAL A 35 7.07 -7.81 -15.76
C VAL A 35 6.84 -7.63 -14.25
N LYS A 36 5.86 -6.83 -13.85
CA LYS A 36 5.54 -6.63 -12.43
C LYS A 36 5.04 -7.93 -11.78
N GLU A 37 4.17 -8.68 -12.47
CA GLU A 37 3.69 -9.99 -12.02
C GLU A 37 4.85 -10.98 -11.88
N HIS A 38 5.71 -11.09 -12.89
CA HIS A 38 6.90 -11.94 -12.89
C HIS A 38 7.83 -11.60 -11.71
N SER A 39 8.20 -10.33 -11.53
CA SER A 39 9.09 -9.89 -10.45
C SER A 39 8.51 -10.15 -9.07
N SER A 40 7.17 -10.11 -8.92
CA SER A 40 6.52 -10.41 -7.63
C SER A 40 6.63 -11.88 -7.22
N MET A 41 6.81 -12.80 -8.17
CA MET A 41 6.92 -14.25 -7.96
C MET A 41 8.37 -14.73 -7.84
N GLU A 42 9.35 -13.93 -8.27
CA GLU A 42 10.75 -14.33 -8.38
C GLU A 42 11.31 -14.89 -7.07
N ASP A 43 11.14 -14.18 -5.96
CA ASP A 43 11.66 -14.61 -4.65
C ASP A 43 11.11 -15.98 -4.23
N VAL A 44 9.79 -16.20 -4.45
CA VAL A 44 9.11 -17.44 -4.12
C VAL A 44 9.64 -18.60 -4.96
N VAL A 45 9.77 -18.37 -6.28
CA VAL A 45 10.21 -19.40 -7.24
C VAL A 45 11.67 -19.78 -7.02
N LEU A 46 12.55 -18.81 -6.79
CA LEU A 46 13.97 -19.07 -6.49
C LEU A 46 14.11 -19.91 -5.22
N LYS A 47 13.38 -19.56 -4.16
CA LYS A 47 13.41 -20.31 -2.90
C LYS A 47 12.79 -21.70 -3.05
N TYR A 48 11.75 -21.86 -3.88
CA TYR A 48 11.16 -23.17 -4.15
C TYR A 48 12.08 -24.07 -4.98
N ARG A 49 12.85 -23.50 -5.90
CA ARG A 49 13.88 -24.25 -6.65
C ARG A 49 15.01 -24.69 -5.73
N GLU A 50 15.46 -23.84 -4.81
CA GLU A 50 16.42 -24.20 -3.76
C GLU A 50 15.89 -25.37 -2.89
N TYR A 51 14.60 -25.32 -2.52
CA TYR A 51 13.93 -26.41 -1.80
C TYR A 51 14.03 -27.74 -2.54
N LYS A 52 13.66 -27.76 -3.83
CA LYS A 52 13.71 -28.97 -4.66
C LYS A 52 15.13 -29.52 -4.83
N GLU A 53 16.11 -28.63 -5.01
CA GLU A 53 17.52 -29.02 -5.10
C GLU A 53 18.03 -29.61 -3.78
N THR A 54 17.65 -29.02 -2.64
CA THR A 54 18.04 -29.51 -1.32
C THR A 54 17.42 -30.89 -1.02
N ILE A 55 16.17 -31.14 -1.45
CA ILE A 55 15.55 -32.47 -1.35
C ILE A 55 16.33 -33.48 -2.19
N LYS A 56 16.64 -33.13 -3.42
CA LYS A 56 17.42 -34.01 -4.31
C LYS A 56 18.77 -34.37 -3.71
N ASN A 57 19.49 -33.39 -3.15
CA ASN A 57 20.78 -33.60 -2.49
C ASN A 57 20.61 -34.47 -1.22
N MET A 58 19.52 -34.31 -0.49
CA MET A 58 19.20 -35.18 0.68
C MET A 58 18.93 -36.62 0.25
N ASP A 59 18.21 -36.84 -0.84
CA ASP A 59 17.92 -38.19 -1.37
C ASP A 59 19.18 -38.83 -1.93
N GLU A 60 20.03 -38.10 -2.62
CA GLU A 60 21.36 -38.55 -3.11
C GLU A 60 22.27 -38.94 -1.91
N ALA A 61 22.32 -38.10 -0.87
CA ALA A 61 23.07 -38.41 0.35
C ALA A 61 22.55 -39.71 1.04
N LYS A 62 21.22 -39.88 1.02
CA LYS A 62 20.60 -41.12 1.59
C LYS A 62 20.99 -42.36 0.81
N GLU A 63 21.08 -42.31 -0.51
CA GLU A 63 21.57 -43.45 -1.33
C GLU A 63 23.04 -43.72 -1.04
N LEU A 64 23.89 -42.70 -0.90
CA LEU A 64 25.30 -42.83 -0.58
C LEU A 64 25.58 -43.41 0.84
N MET A 65 24.62 -43.31 1.77
CA MET A 65 24.73 -43.96 3.10
C MET A 65 24.76 -45.49 3.03
N GLU A 66 24.37 -46.12 1.93
CA GLU A 66 24.45 -47.57 1.71
C GLU A 66 25.89 -48.01 1.42
N ASP A 67 26.79 -47.10 1.01
CA ASP A 67 28.21 -47.39 0.79
C ASP A 67 29.00 -47.22 2.11
N PRO A 68 29.65 -48.28 2.59
CA PRO A 68 30.41 -48.24 3.86
C PRO A 68 31.56 -47.21 3.86
N GLU A 69 32.14 -46.89 2.70
CA GLU A 69 33.26 -45.94 2.60
C GLU A 69 32.77 -44.48 2.67
N MET A 70 31.54 -44.22 2.27
CA MET A 70 30.97 -42.86 2.18
C MET A 70 29.98 -42.54 3.30
N LYS A 71 29.65 -43.56 4.14
CA LYS A 71 28.57 -43.50 5.11
C LYS A 71 28.64 -42.28 6.04
N ASP A 72 29.79 -42.07 6.68
CA ASP A 72 29.91 -41.01 7.69
C ASP A 72 29.73 -39.61 7.08
N LEU A 73 30.27 -39.38 5.89
CA LEU A 73 30.15 -38.13 5.17
C LEU A 73 28.72 -37.93 4.66
N ALA A 74 28.10 -38.95 4.10
CA ALA A 74 26.72 -38.93 3.61
C ALA A 74 25.71 -38.72 4.75
N GLU A 75 25.97 -39.23 5.94
CA GLU A 75 25.14 -39.02 7.12
C GLU A 75 25.19 -37.57 7.59
N GLU A 76 26.36 -36.94 7.62
CA GLU A 76 26.51 -35.53 7.95
C GLU A 76 25.78 -34.64 6.92
N GLU A 77 25.93 -34.91 5.63
CA GLU A 77 25.27 -34.20 4.56
C GLU A 77 23.75 -34.37 4.60
N TYR A 78 23.24 -35.55 4.88
CA TYR A 78 21.81 -35.83 5.05
C TYR A 78 21.20 -34.96 6.15
N TYR A 79 21.81 -34.95 7.35
CA TYR A 79 21.29 -34.14 8.45
C TYR A 79 21.41 -32.66 8.20
N SER A 80 22.48 -32.21 7.58
CA SER A 80 22.65 -30.81 7.16
C SER A 80 21.54 -30.35 6.19
N ASN A 81 21.25 -31.18 5.17
CA ASN A 81 20.20 -30.89 4.20
C ASN A 81 18.80 -30.94 4.83
N LYS A 82 18.56 -31.85 5.77
CA LYS A 82 17.31 -31.92 6.53
C LYS A 82 17.04 -30.65 7.33
N ASP A 83 18.06 -30.10 8.00
CA ASP A 83 17.93 -28.85 8.74
C ASP A 83 17.71 -27.65 7.80
N LYS A 84 18.37 -27.64 6.64
CA LYS A 84 18.13 -26.65 5.59
C LYS A 84 16.71 -26.69 5.05
N ILE A 85 16.17 -27.88 4.77
CA ILE A 85 14.79 -28.06 4.29
C ILE A 85 13.80 -27.44 5.27
N SER A 86 13.94 -27.70 6.57
CA SER A 86 13.04 -27.13 7.58
C SER A 86 13.07 -25.60 7.59
N LYS A 87 14.25 -25.00 7.44
CA LYS A 87 14.39 -23.54 7.36
C LYS A 87 13.77 -22.98 6.08
N ILE A 88 14.01 -23.63 4.93
CA ILE A 88 13.44 -23.20 3.64
C ILE A 88 11.92 -23.32 3.66
N GLU A 89 11.34 -24.32 4.30
CA GLU A 89 9.89 -24.46 4.45
C GLU A 89 9.29 -23.31 5.27
N GLU A 90 9.95 -22.87 6.34
CA GLU A 90 9.51 -21.71 7.11
C GLU A 90 9.60 -20.41 6.28
N GLU A 91 10.71 -20.23 5.54
CA GLU A 91 10.88 -19.08 4.65
C GLU A 91 9.84 -19.08 3.51
N LEU A 92 9.54 -20.23 2.91
CA LEU A 92 8.49 -20.36 1.89
C LEU A 92 7.10 -20.03 2.43
N LYS A 93 6.78 -20.43 3.65
CA LYS A 93 5.51 -20.04 4.28
C LYS A 93 5.39 -18.52 4.40
N VAL A 94 6.48 -17.85 4.76
CA VAL A 94 6.52 -16.38 4.86
C VAL A 94 6.41 -15.72 3.49
N LEU A 95 7.08 -16.26 2.47
CA LEU A 95 7.06 -15.72 1.10
C LEU A 95 5.70 -15.91 0.41
N LEU A 96 4.93 -16.94 0.80
CA LEU A 96 3.58 -17.18 0.28
C LEU A 96 2.53 -16.24 0.86
N ILE A 97 2.84 -15.48 1.92
CA ILE A 97 1.92 -14.44 2.43
C ILE A 97 1.72 -13.40 1.31
N PRO A 98 0.48 -13.11 0.92
CA PRO A 98 0.22 -12.11 -0.12
C PRO A 98 0.85 -10.78 0.27
N LYS A 99 1.77 -10.28 -0.56
CA LYS A 99 2.33 -8.93 -0.42
C LYS A 99 1.20 -7.93 -0.68
N ASP A 100 1.09 -6.91 0.16
CA ASP A 100 0.15 -5.80 -0.09
C ASP A 100 0.57 -5.11 -1.41
N PRO A 101 -0.33 -4.97 -2.41
CA PRO A 101 -0.01 -4.33 -3.68
C PRO A 101 0.45 -2.87 -3.53
N ASN A 102 0.23 -2.29 -2.35
CA ASN A 102 0.63 -0.93 -2.02
C ASN A 102 2.03 -0.85 -1.38
N ASP A 103 2.65 -1.98 -1.00
CA ASP A 103 3.92 -1.99 -0.25
C ASP A 103 5.08 -1.24 -0.97
N ASP A 104 5.08 -1.24 -2.30
CA ASP A 104 6.09 -0.55 -3.10
C ASP A 104 5.75 0.91 -3.44
N LYS A 105 4.55 1.39 -3.03
CA LYS A 105 4.11 2.74 -3.31
C LYS A 105 4.76 3.77 -2.39
N ASN A 106 4.81 5.01 -2.88
CA ASN A 106 5.05 6.17 -2.04
C ASN A 106 3.89 6.34 -1.06
N VAL A 107 4.11 7.08 0.01
CA VAL A 107 3.14 7.22 1.08
C VAL A 107 2.88 8.68 1.42
N ILE A 108 1.63 9.00 1.70
CA ILE A 108 1.22 10.27 2.30
C ILE A 108 0.96 10.02 3.78
N CYS A 109 1.71 10.74 4.63
CA CYS A 109 1.53 10.75 6.07
C CYS A 109 0.84 12.04 6.48
N GLU A 110 -0.22 11.93 7.26
CA GLU A 110 -0.95 13.06 7.85
C GLU A 110 -0.88 12.95 9.36
N ILE A 111 -0.34 13.97 10.02
CA ILE A 111 -0.25 14.03 11.48
C ILE A 111 -1.14 15.17 11.95
N ARG A 112 -2.02 14.89 12.92
CA ARG A 112 -2.89 15.90 13.54
C ARG A 112 -2.77 15.86 15.04
N GLY A 113 -2.70 17.03 15.67
CA GLY A 113 -2.84 17.16 17.10
C GLY A 113 -4.24 16.67 17.52
N GLY A 114 -4.28 15.76 18.49
CA GLY A 114 -5.52 15.23 19.06
C GLY A 114 -5.88 15.93 20.40
N ALA A 115 -6.20 15.13 21.44
CA ALA A 115 -6.49 15.66 22.76
C ALA A 115 -5.22 16.20 23.43
N GLY A 116 -5.22 17.48 23.87
CA GLY A 116 -4.09 18.08 24.58
C GLY A 116 -3.75 19.52 24.17
N GLY A 117 -4.50 20.11 23.23
CA GLY A 117 -4.30 21.50 22.79
C GLY A 117 -2.90 21.73 22.22
N GLU A 118 -2.19 22.78 22.70
CA GLU A 118 -0.84 23.14 22.24
C GLU A 118 0.18 22.01 22.43
N GLU A 119 0.09 21.24 23.51
CA GLU A 119 0.97 20.10 23.76
C GLU A 119 0.79 18.99 22.70
N ALA A 120 -0.45 18.75 22.23
CA ALA A 120 -0.72 17.83 21.16
C ALA A 120 -0.11 18.31 19.83
N ALA A 121 -0.13 19.62 19.57
CA ALA A 121 0.50 20.19 18.38
C ALA A 121 2.06 20.11 18.44
N LEU A 122 2.66 20.35 19.60
CA LEU A 122 4.09 20.16 19.81
C LEU A 122 4.50 18.69 19.63
N PHE A 123 3.67 17.77 20.12
CA PHE A 123 3.89 16.34 19.93
C PHE A 123 3.78 15.91 18.46
N ALA A 124 2.82 16.47 17.71
CA ALA A 124 2.74 16.27 16.26
C ALA A 124 4.04 16.70 15.55
N GLY A 125 4.63 17.83 15.97
CA GLY A 125 5.95 18.27 15.50
C GLY A 125 7.07 17.29 15.83
N THR A 126 7.04 16.71 17.04
CA THR A 126 8.01 15.68 17.43
C THR A 126 7.90 14.43 16.56
N LEU A 127 6.68 13.98 16.26
CA LEU A 127 6.43 12.83 15.38
C LEU A 127 6.89 13.13 13.95
N PHE A 128 6.58 14.30 13.42
CA PHE A 128 7.04 14.69 12.09
C PHE A 128 8.58 14.68 11.99
N ARG A 129 9.27 15.27 12.98
CA ARG A 129 10.75 15.22 13.04
C ARG A 129 11.25 13.77 13.09
N MET A 130 10.66 12.93 13.93
CA MET A 130 11.03 11.52 14.07
C MET A 130 10.91 10.76 12.72
N TYR A 131 9.80 10.94 12.00
CA TYR A 131 9.62 10.31 10.67
C TYR A 131 10.56 10.93 9.63
N GLY A 132 10.88 12.22 9.75
CA GLY A 132 11.87 12.87 8.90
C GLY A 132 13.25 12.24 9.03
N MET A 133 13.70 12.04 10.24
CA MET A 133 15.00 11.40 10.52
C MET A 133 15.00 9.90 10.12
N TYR A 134 13.86 9.22 10.26
CA TYR A 134 13.72 7.85 9.79
C TYR A 134 13.82 7.75 8.26
N ALA A 135 13.14 8.63 7.54
CA ALA A 135 13.21 8.70 6.08
C ALA A 135 14.64 9.00 5.59
N GLU A 136 15.35 9.92 6.25
CA GLU A 136 16.76 10.22 5.94
C GLU A 136 17.63 8.97 6.10
N ARG A 137 17.49 8.22 7.19
CA ARG A 137 18.21 6.96 7.42
C ARG A 137 17.93 5.90 6.35
N LYS A 138 16.71 5.89 5.82
CA LYS A 138 16.30 4.96 4.75
C LYS A 138 16.59 5.49 3.34
N HIS A 139 17.19 6.68 3.22
CA HIS A 139 17.43 7.35 1.95
C HIS A 139 16.14 7.63 1.16
N TRP A 140 15.03 7.91 1.88
CA TRP A 140 13.77 8.35 1.29
C TRP A 140 13.71 9.88 1.27
N SER A 141 13.02 10.42 0.26
CA SER A 141 12.76 11.86 0.18
C SER A 141 11.45 12.22 0.86
N ILE A 142 11.41 13.41 1.47
CA ILE A 142 10.20 13.97 2.08
C ILE A 142 9.84 15.25 1.35
N GLU A 143 8.54 15.40 1.06
CA GLU A 143 7.95 16.60 0.50
C GLU A 143 6.74 17.01 1.35
N ILE A 144 6.74 18.24 1.88
CA ILE A 144 5.61 18.77 2.64
C ILE A 144 4.52 19.20 1.66
N LEU A 145 3.32 18.61 1.83
CA LEU A 145 2.16 18.91 1.00
C LEU A 145 1.31 20.03 1.58
N ASN A 146 1.12 19.99 2.90
CA ASN A 146 0.34 21.00 3.63
C ASN A 146 0.80 21.07 5.09
N GLU A 147 0.82 22.27 5.67
CA GLU A 147 1.15 22.48 7.07
C GLU A 147 0.27 23.55 7.71
N ASN A 148 -0.11 23.32 8.95
CA ASN A 148 -0.79 24.29 9.81
C ASN A 148 0.01 24.35 11.14
N SER A 149 1.00 25.22 11.17
CA SER A 149 1.90 25.41 12.32
C SER A 149 1.23 26.24 13.42
N THR A 150 1.72 26.07 14.66
CA THR A 150 1.35 26.87 15.81
C THR A 150 2.47 27.87 16.16
N GLU A 151 2.14 28.90 16.93
CA GLU A 151 3.12 29.93 17.36
C GLU A 151 4.28 29.34 18.19
N LEU A 152 4.05 28.22 18.87
CA LEU A 152 5.05 27.52 19.68
C LEU A 152 5.89 26.50 18.91
N GLY A 153 5.78 26.46 17.57
CA GLY A 153 6.56 25.57 16.73
C GLY A 153 6.03 24.13 16.61
N GLY A 154 4.78 23.89 17.03
CA GLY A 154 4.06 22.64 16.77
C GLY A 154 3.22 22.69 15.51
N TYR A 155 2.52 21.60 15.20
CA TYR A 155 1.59 21.52 14.09
C TYR A 155 0.19 21.10 14.57
N LYS A 156 -0.82 21.91 14.23
CA LYS A 156 -2.22 21.45 14.34
C LYS A 156 -2.48 20.30 13.36
N GLU A 157 -1.93 20.44 12.17
CA GLU A 157 -1.95 19.44 11.11
C GLU A 157 -0.71 19.61 10.23
N ILE A 158 -0.11 18.51 9.83
CA ILE A 158 0.93 18.47 8.80
C ILE A 158 0.73 17.23 7.94
N SER A 159 0.80 17.44 6.62
CA SER A 159 0.73 16.36 5.62
C SER A 159 1.99 16.40 4.77
N PHE A 160 2.61 15.28 4.59
CA PHE A 160 3.84 15.14 3.80
C PHE A 160 3.88 13.82 3.05
N MET A 161 4.52 13.84 1.90
CA MET A 161 4.77 12.65 1.09
C MET A 161 6.16 12.10 1.40
N VAL A 162 6.24 10.79 1.58
CA VAL A 162 7.52 10.06 1.69
C VAL A 162 7.67 9.18 0.45
N SER A 163 8.73 9.43 -0.31
CA SER A 163 9.01 8.74 -1.56
C SER A 163 10.27 7.89 -1.45
N GLY A 164 10.12 6.59 -1.70
CA GLY A 164 11.23 5.64 -1.67
C GLY A 164 10.74 4.20 -1.67
N LYS A 165 11.61 3.29 -2.07
CA LYS A 165 11.28 1.86 -2.15
C LYS A 165 10.89 1.31 -0.77
N GLY A 166 9.70 0.72 -0.70
CA GLY A 166 9.20 0.10 0.53
C GLY A 166 8.74 1.09 1.61
N ALA A 167 8.54 2.38 1.29
CA ALA A 167 8.13 3.39 2.26
C ALA A 167 6.78 3.05 2.89
N TYR A 168 5.78 2.67 2.08
CA TYR A 168 4.47 2.28 2.58
C TYR A 168 4.54 1.00 3.42
N SER A 169 5.30 -0.01 2.99
CA SER A 169 5.41 -1.31 3.70
C SER A 169 5.84 -1.18 5.16
N ARG A 170 6.63 -0.15 5.47
CA ARG A 170 7.11 0.13 6.83
C ARG A 170 6.23 1.12 7.58
N LEU A 171 5.89 2.25 6.93
CA LEU A 171 5.15 3.32 7.59
C LEU A 171 3.67 2.99 7.82
N LYS A 172 3.07 2.03 7.09
CA LYS A 172 1.68 1.60 7.32
C LYS A 172 1.39 1.17 8.77
N PHE A 173 2.40 0.68 9.49
CA PHE A 173 2.30 0.30 10.89
C PHE A 173 2.33 1.49 11.86
N GLU A 174 2.60 2.69 11.37
CA GLU A 174 2.59 3.92 12.17
C GLU A 174 1.20 4.59 12.22
N SER A 175 0.23 4.08 11.46
CA SER A 175 -1.12 4.62 11.44
C SER A 175 -1.87 4.35 12.74
N GLY A 176 -2.49 5.40 13.31
CA GLY A 176 -3.28 5.31 14.53
C GLY A 176 -3.08 6.48 15.48
N VAL A 177 -3.48 6.27 16.74
CA VAL A 177 -3.37 7.27 17.81
C VAL A 177 -2.09 7.07 18.61
N HIS A 178 -1.20 8.05 18.58
CA HIS A 178 0.02 8.10 19.37
C HIS A 178 -0.23 8.91 20.64
N ARG A 179 0.17 8.40 21.80
CA ARG A 179 -0.03 9.04 23.10
C ARG A 179 1.30 9.42 23.72
N VAL A 180 1.44 10.66 24.16
CA VAL A 180 2.60 11.15 24.89
C VAL A 180 2.25 11.39 26.35
N GLN A 181 3.19 11.06 27.24
CA GLN A 181 3.15 11.35 28.66
C GLN A 181 4.45 12.09 29.04
N ARG A 182 4.35 13.41 29.22
CA ARG A 182 5.46 14.28 29.66
C ARG A 182 4.93 15.49 30.41
N VAL A 183 5.83 16.20 31.06
CA VAL A 183 5.55 17.55 31.55
C VAL A 183 5.66 18.48 30.36
N PRO A 184 4.58 19.17 29.93
CA PRO A 184 4.66 20.12 28.82
C PRO A 184 5.55 21.30 29.15
N ASP A 185 6.20 21.90 28.16
CA ASP A 185 6.96 23.13 28.30
C ASP A 185 6.09 24.32 28.77
N THR A 186 4.79 24.22 28.55
CA THR A 186 3.75 25.19 28.93
C THR A 186 3.24 25.01 30.37
N GLU A 187 3.67 23.94 31.07
CA GLU A 187 3.16 23.58 32.40
C GLU A 187 4.13 24.10 33.50
N SER A 188 3.67 25.03 34.29
CA SER A 188 4.46 25.65 35.36
C SER A 188 4.51 24.83 36.67
N SER A 189 3.55 23.90 36.86
CA SER A 189 3.42 23.12 38.13
C SER A 189 4.13 21.77 38.08
N GLY A 190 4.79 21.42 36.98
CA GLY A 190 5.52 20.17 36.80
C GLY A 190 4.65 18.92 36.72
N ARG A 191 3.36 19.06 36.42
CA ARG A 191 2.43 17.92 36.29
C ARG A 191 2.62 17.21 34.97
N ILE A 192 2.60 15.89 35.03
CA ILE A 192 2.62 15.06 33.81
C ILE A 192 1.27 15.16 33.12
N HIS A 193 1.29 15.61 31.86
CA HIS A 193 0.11 15.62 31.01
C HIS A 193 0.12 14.43 30.05
N THR A 194 -1.07 14.04 29.62
CA THR A 194 -1.25 13.00 28.60
C THR A 194 -1.91 13.65 27.38
N SER A 195 -1.20 13.71 26.28
CA SER A 195 -1.69 14.27 25.02
C SER A 195 -1.64 13.22 23.92
N THR A 196 -2.36 13.46 22.84
CA THR A 196 -2.42 12.54 21.70
C THR A 196 -2.20 13.29 20.40
N ALA A 197 -1.61 12.59 19.44
CA ALA A 197 -1.59 12.96 18.04
C ALA A 197 -2.03 11.75 17.20
N THR A 198 -2.74 12.00 16.12
CA THR A 198 -3.18 10.96 15.20
C THR A 198 -2.31 10.96 13.96
N VAL A 199 -1.98 9.78 13.49
CA VAL A 199 -1.20 9.57 12.27
C VAL A 199 -2.03 8.76 11.30
N ALA A 200 -2.29 9.30 10.10
CA ALA A 200 -2.84 8.55 9.00
C ALA A 200 -1.74 8.29 7.97
N VAL A 201 -1.69 7.08 7.46
CA VAL A 201 -0.70 6.62 6.49
C VAL A 201 -1.44 6.05 5.28
N LEU A 202 -1.37 6.75 4.16
CA LEU A 202 -2.12 6.44 2.95
C LEU A 202 -1.16 6.18 1.79
N PRO A 203 -1.38 5.13 0.98
CA PRO A 203 -0.58 4.92 -0.22
C PRO A 203 -0.89 6.03 -1.25
N VAL A 204 0.14 6.47 -1.96
CA VAL A 204 -0.07 7.36 -3.12
C VAL A 204 -0.79 6.57 -4.19
N VAL A 205 -1.92 7.11 -4.64
CA VAL A 205 -2.75 6.49 -5.68
C VAL A 205 -2.42 7.19 -7.00
N GLU A 206 -2.33 6.42 -8.06
CA GLU A 206 -2.15 6.95 -9.41
C GLU A 206 -3.43 7.67 -9.86
N ASP A 207 -3.29 8.65 -10.73
CA ASP A 207 -4.42 9.35 -11.32
C ASP A 207 -5.34 8.37 -12.04
N VAL A 208 -6.65 8.61 -11.92
CA VAL A 208 -7.66 7.79 -12.58
C VAL A 208 -7.57 7.98 -14.09
N GLU A 209 -7.05 6.98 -14.79
CA GLU A 209 -7.15 6.91 -16.25
C GLU A 209 -8.44 6.18 -16.62
N ILE A 210 -9.29 6.83 -17.43
CA ILE A 210 -10.49 6.19 -17.97
C ILE A 210 -10.23 5.75 -19.38
N ASP A 211 -10.13 4.45 -19.57
CA ASP A 211 -10.21 3.82 -20.87
C ASP A 211 -11.64 3.31 -21.12
N ILE A 212 -12.33 3.94 -22.06
CA ILE A 212 -13.70 3.56 -22.40
C ILE A 212 -13.65 2.64 -23.62
N ASN A 213 -14.04 1.38 -23.42
CA ASN A 213 -14.20 0.46 -24.53
C ASN A 213 -15.39 0.92 -25.42
N PRO A 214 -15.16 1.20 -26.70
CA PRO A 214 -16.24 1.61 -27.62
C PRO A 214 -17.41 0.61 -27.72
N ALA A 215 -17.16 -0.69 -27.43
CA ALA A 215 -18.20 -1.72 -27.42
C ALA A 215 -19.21 -1.56 -26.28
N ASP A 216 -18.84 -0.87 -25.20
CA ASP A 216 -19.67 -0.64 -24.02
C ASP A 216 -20.54 0.62 -24.16
N ILE A 217 -20.48 1.30 -25.32
CA ILE A 217 -21.26 2.51 -25.57
C ILE A 217 -22.39 2.20 -26.53
N LYS A 218 -23.63 2.37 -26.06
CA LYS A 218 -24.82 2.39 -26.89
C LYS A 218 -25.08 3.81 -27.35
N MET A 219 -25.16 4.04 -28.68
CA MET A 219 -25.50 5.32 -29.28
C MET A 219 -26.94 5.32 -29.78
N GLU A 220 -27.68 6.33 -29.37
CA GLU A 220 -29.05 6.62 -29.85
C GLU A 220 -29.06 8.01 -30.51
N VAL A 221 -29.73 8.11 -31.63
CA VAL A 221 -29.89 9.35 -32.41
C VAL A 221 -31.34 9.77 -32.37
N PHE A 222 -31.59 11.03 -32.06
CA PHE A 222 -32.96 11.54 -31.99
C PHE A 222 -33.03 12.98 -32.55
N ARG A 223 -34.24 13.49 -32.67
CA ARG A 223 -34.48 14.86 -33.16
C ARG A 223 -34.26 15.85 -32.01
N ALA A 224 -33.52 16.90 -32.28
CA ALA A 224 -33.30 17.94 -31.27
C ALA A 224 -34.64 18.62 -30.91
N SER A 225 -34.84 18.90 -29.63
CA SER A 225 -35.99 19.62 -29.10
C SER A 225 -35.63 21.10 -28.90
N GLY A 226 -36.51 22.00 -29.33
CA GLY A 226 -36.32 23.43 -29.11
C GLY A 226 -36.96 24.31 -30.20
N ALA A 227 -36.99 25.64 -29.98
CA ALA A 227 -37.44 26.61 -30.94
C ALA A 227 -36.46 26.69 -32.11
N GLY A 228 -36.83 26.17 -33.27
CA GLY A 228 -35.99 26.17 -34.47
C GLY A 228 -36.76 25.92 -35.76
N GLY A 229 -36.15 26.26 -36.90
CA GLY A 229 -36.72 26.10 -38.24
C GLY A 229 -36.71 24.68 -38.73
N GLN A 230 -36.93 24.48 -40.03
CA GLN A 230 -37.10 23.13 -40.68
C GLN A 230 -35.96 22.13 -40.42
N HIS A 231 -34.74 22.60 -40.14
CA HIS A 231 -33.60 21.72 -39.91
C HIS A 231 -33.73 20.93 -38.56
N ILE A 232 -34.15 21.58 -37.48
CA ILE A 232 -34.32 20.99 -36.16
C ILE A 232 -35.45 19.90 -36.20
N ASN A 233 -36.51 20.18 -36.94
CA ASN A 233 -37.68 19.31 -36.99
C ASN A 233 -37.55 18.11 -37.95
N LYS A 234 -36.64 18.16 -38.94
CA LYS A 234 -36.49 17.14 -39.98
C LYS A 234 -35.26 16.25 -39.79
N THR A 235 -34.17 16.77 -39.17
CA THR A 235 -32.88 16.08 -39.08
C THR A 235 -32.65 15.52 -37.69
N SER A 236 -32.34 14.24 -37.57
CA SER A 236 -31.97 13.60 -36.30
C SER A 236 -30.45 13.87 -36.01
N SER A 237 -30.15 15.05 -35.53
CA SER A 237 -28.78 15.46 -35.23
C SER A 237 -28.39 15.32 -33.75
N ALA A 238 -29.36 15.18 -32.86
CA ALA A 238 -29.10 14.99 -31.44
C ALA A 238 -28.61 13.55 -31.16
N VAL A 239 -27.62 13.45 -30.29
CA VAL A 239 -26.96 12.18 -29.92
C VAL A 239 -27.08 11.95 -28.42
N ARG A 240 -27.48 10.73 -28.05
CA ARG A 240 -27.43 10.20 -26.70
C ARG A 240 -26.46 9.02 -26.66
N LEU A 241 -25.53 9.05 -25.76
CA LEU A 241 -24.59 7.97 -25.49
C LEU A 241 -24.91 7.38 -24.12
N ILE A 242 -24.98 6.06 -24.06
CA ILE A 242 -25.28 5.31 -22.84
C ILE A 242 -24.09 4.36 -22.62
N HIS A 243 -23.42 4.50 -21.49
CA HIS A 243 -22.43 3.52 -21.08
C HIS A 243 -23.14 2.35 -20.41
N VAL A 244 -23.19 1.23 -21.11
CA VAL A 244 -24.01 0.07 -20.71
C VAL A 244 -23.65 -0.47 -19.32
N PRO A 245 -22.37 -0.63 -18.93
CA PRO A 245 -22.03 -1.20 -17.63
C PRO A 245 -22.45 -0.32 -16.44
N THR A 246 -22.41 1.02 -16.58
CA THR A 246 -22.73 1.95 -15.49
C THR A 246 -24.10 2.59 -15.60
N GLY A 247 -24.75 2.47 -16.75
CA GLY A 247 -26.04 3.12 -17.04
C GLY A 247 -25.95 4.64 -17.18
N ILE A 248 -24.76 5.24 -17.24
CA ILE A 248 -24.57 6.68 -17.35
C ILE A 248 -24.94 7.13 -18.76
N VAL A 249 -25.71 8.23 -18.84
CA VAL A 249 -26.21 8.79 -20.09
C VAL A 249 -25.62 10.18 -20.28
N ALA A 250 -25.12 10.45 -21.48
CA ALA A 250 -24.72 11.78 -21.93
C ALA A 250 -25.42 12.15 -23.23
N GLU A 251 -26.02 13.33 -23.28
CA GLU A 251 -26.79 13.80 -24.44
C GLU A 251 -26.22 15.14 -24.93
N CYS A 252 -26.15 15.29 -26.25
CA CYS A 252 -25.80 16.56 -26.87
C CYS A 252 -26.67 16.81 -28.09
N GLN A 253 -27.26 18.02 -28.13
CA GLN A 253 -28.12 18.50 -29.23
C GLN A 253 -27.82 19.93 -29.66
N THR A 254 -26.67 20.48 -29.21
CA THR A 254 -26.33 21.90 -29.38
C THR A 254 -25.84 22.26 -30.78
N GLN A 255 -25.27 21.29 -31.49
CA GLN A 255 -24.69 21.48 -32.80
C GLN A 255 -25.62 21.00 -33.92
N ARG A 256 -25.44 21.59 -35.12
CA ARG A 256 -26.17 21.11 -36.29
C ARG A 256 -25.66 19.78 -36.86
N SER A 257 -24.39 19.46 -36.59
CA SER A 257 -23.73 18.25 -37.05
C SER A 257 -23.88 17.13 -36.01
N GLN A 258 -24.37 15.97 -36.44
CA GLN A 258 -24.46 14.76 -35.63
C GLN A 258 -23.07 14.32 -35.14
N LEU A 259 -22.03 14.45 -35.99
CA LEU A 259 -20.66 14.08 -35.62
C LEU A 259 -20.13 14.94 -34.46
N GLN A 260 -20.33 16.24 -34.52
CA GLN A 260 -19.95 17.14 -33.43
C GLN A 260 -20.73 16.88 -32.14
N ASN A 261 -22.04 16.61 -32.24
CA ASN A 261 -22.85 16.22 -31.06
C ASN A 261 -22.36 14.91 -30.46
N ARG A 262 -21.91 13.95 -31.28
CA ARG A 262 -21.32 12.69 -30.80
C ARG A 262 -20.00 12.95 -30.02
N GLU A 263 -19.13 13.79 -30.56
CA GLU A 263 -17.86 14.13 -29.90
C GLU A 263 -18.10 14.84 -28.56
N TYR A 264 -19.01 15.81 -28.53
CA TYR A 264 -19.39 16.50 -27.30
C TYR A 264 -20.03 15.54 -26.28
N ALA A 265 -20.96 14.70 -26.71
CA ALA A 265 -21.57 13.68 -25.84
C ALA A 265 -20.53 12.70 -25.31
N MET A 266 -19.53 12.30 -26.12
CA MET A 266 -18.44 11.45 -25.70
C MET A 266 -17.58 12.12 -24.62
N ASN A 267 -17.21 13.39 -24.81
CA ASN A 267 -16.44 14.14 -23.84
C ASN A 267 -17.21 14.32 -22.52
N MET A 268 -18.53 14.60 -22.61
CA MET A 268 -19.39 14.67 -21.42
C MET A 268 -19.48 13.31 -20.71
N LEU A 269 -19.57 12.21 -21.46
CA LEU A 269 -19.61 10.85 -20.89
C LEU A 269 -18.29 10.54 -20.17
N LYS A 270 -17.15 10.87 -20.79
CA LYS A 270 -15.81 10.72 -20.18
C LYS A 270 -15.70 11.51 -18.88
N SER A 271 -16.11 12.77 -18.88
CA SER A 271 -16.07 13.60 -17.66
C SER A 271 -16.95 13.01 -16.54
N ARG A 272 -18.17 12.55 -16.85
CA ARG A 272 -19.07 11.94 -15.84
C ARG A 272 -18.50 10.64 -15.27
N LEU A 273 -17.92 9.80 -16.12
CA LEU A 273 -17.26 8.57 -15.67
C LEU A 273 -16.05 8.90 -14.79
N TYR A 274 -15.25 9.88 -15.18
CA TYR A 274 -14.13 10.37 -14.38
C TYR A 274 -14.56 10.86 -13.00
N ASP A 275 -15.61 11.68 -12.94
CA ASP A 275 -16.11 12.21 -11.67
C ASP A 275 -16.59 11.10 -10.73
N ILE A 276 -17.24 10.07 -11.27
CA ILE A 276 -17.71 8.93 -10.46
C ILE A 276 -16.56 8.09 -9.96
N GLU A 277 -15.58 7.80 -10.81
CA GLU A 277 -14.44 6.98 -10.40
C GLU A 277 -13.55 7.72 -9.40
N LYS A 278 -13.33 9.01 -9.62
CA LYS A 278 -12.66 9.89 -8.67
C LYS A 278 -13.39 9.95 -7.33
N GLN A 279 -14.72 10.07 -7.36
CA GLN A 279 -15.51 10.10 -6.12
C GLN A 279 -15.45 8.79 -5.35
N LYS A 280 -15.40 7.64 -6.04
CA LYS A 280 -15.18 6.33 -5.39
C LYS A 280 -13.81 6.30 -4.71
N GLN A 281 -12.76 6.68 -5.43
CA GLN A 281 -11.41 6.74 -4.91
C GLN A 281 -11.30 7.67 -3.68
N ASP A 282 -11.89 8.87 -3.75
CA ASP A 282 -11.91 9.82 -2.63
C ASP A 282 -12.68 9.25 -1.42
N ASN A 283 -13.76 8.52 -1.64
CA ASN A 283 -14.53 7.85 -0.59
C ASN A 283 -13.73 6.72 0.05
N GLU A 284 -12.99 5.92 -0.72
CA GLU A 284 -12.12 4.86 -0.22
C GLU A 284 -10.99 5.43 0.63
N ILE A 285 -10.31 6.47 0.15
CA ILE A 285 -9.26 7.17 0.90
C ILE A 285 -9.81 7.78 2.19
N SER A 286 -10.98 8.42 2.12
CA SER A 286 -11.62 9.02 3.30
C SER A 286 -12.03 7.97 4.33
N SER A 287 -12.54 6.84 3.88
CA SER A 287 -12.90 5.72 4.75
C SER A 287 -11.66 5.08 5.40
N ALA A 288 -10.60 4.87 4.63
CA ALA A 288 -9.32 4.36 5.12
C ALA A 288 -8.72 5.31 6.17
N ARG A 289 -8.69 6.62 5.88
CA ARG A 289 -8.25 7.65 6.84
C ARG A 289 -9.05 7.60 8.13
N LYS A 290 -10.39 7.56 8.02
CA LYS A 290 -11.27 7.53 9.19
C LYS A 290 -11.08 6.27 10.04
N SER A 291 -10.87 5.12 9.44
CA SER A 291 -10.62 3.88 10.17
C SER A 291 -9.28 3.88 10.91
N GLN A 292 -8.24 4.53 10.35
CA GLN A 292 -6.92 4.63 10.97
C GLN A 292 -6.88 5.61 12.15
N VAL A 293 -7.57 6.75 12.02
CA VAL A 293 -7.48 7.85 13.00
C VAL A 293 -8.48 7.68 14.16
N GLY A 294 -9.58 6.95 13.94
CA GLY A 294 -10.64 6.78 14.94
C GLY A 294 -11.20 8.12 15.43
N SER A 295 -11.41 8.25 16.73
CA SER A 295 -11.84 9.50 17.39
C SER A 295 -10.67 10.36 17.85
N GLY A 296 -9.43 9.84 17.83
CA GLY A 296 -8.24 10.49 18.39
C GLY A 296 -8.22 10.53 19.94
N ASP A 297 -9.10 9.77 20.58
CA ASP A 297 -9.16 9.70 22.03
C ASP A 297 -7.94 8.98 22.63
N ARG A 298 -7.60 9.31 23.88
CA ARG A 298 -6.49 8.72 24.63
C ARG A 298 -6.62 7.21 24.83
N SER A 299 -7.82 6.68 24.77
CA SER A 299 -8.11 5.25 24.91
C SER A 299 -7.73 4.44 23.68
N GLU A 300 -7.80 5.01 22.49
CA GLU A 300 -7.54 4.35 21.18
C GLU A 300 -6.06 4.26 20.83
N LYS A 301 -5.17 4.55 21.77
CA LYS A 301 -3.73 4.55 21.56
C LYS A 301 -3.19 3.25 20.98
N ILE A 302 -2.43 3.35 19.92
CA ILE A 302 -1.58 2.24 19.42
C ILE A 302 -0.22 2.24 20.15
N ARG A 303 0.34 3.43 20.42
CA ARG A 303 1.66 3.57 21.02
C ARG A 303 1.69 4.65 22.10
N THR A 304 2.49 4.43 23.16
CA THR A 304 2.69 5.40 24.22
C THR A 304 4.16 5.76 24.35
N TYR A 305 4.44 7.06 24.32
CA TYR A 305 5.74 7.68 24.55
C TYR A 305 5.79 8.21 25.98
N ASN A 306 6.46 7.49 26.88
CA ASN A 306 6.55 7.83 28.30
C ASN A 306 7.91 8.45 28.58
N TYR A 307 7.97 9.78 28.60
CA TYR A 307 9.20 10.54 28.85
C TYR A 307 9.78 10.31 30.25
N PRO A 308 8.99 10.34 31.35
CA PRO A 308 9.53 10.08 32.69
C PRO A 308 10.17 8.70 32.85
N GLN A 309 9.69 7.69 32.11
CA GLN A 309 10.24 6.34 32.16
C GLN A 309 11.26 6.04 31.06
N GLY A 310 11.49 6.97 30.12
CA GLY A 310 12.35 6.74 28.97
C GLY A 310 11.95 5.52 28.14
N ARG A 311 10.63 5.27 28.01
CA ARG A 311 10.08 4.05 27.42
C ARG A 311 9.02 4.36 26.38
N ILE A 312 9.10 3.65 25.25
CA ILE A 312 8.07 3.66 24.21
C ILE A 312 7.46 2.28 24.13
N THR A 313 6.14 2.18 24.24
CA THR A 313 5.43 0.90 24.24
C THR A 313 4.41 0.88 23.11
N ASP A 314 4.48 -0.11 22.23
CA ASP A 314 3.42 -0.40 21.27
C ASP A 314 2.44 -1.41 21.89
N HIS A 315 1.18 -0.97 22.01
CA HIS A 315 0.15 -1.74 22.70
C HIS A 315 -0.45 -2.87 21.86
N ARG A 316 -0.26 -2.83 20.54
CA ARG A 316 -0.76 -3.88 19.63
C ARG A 316 -0.04 -5.22 19.85
N ILE A 317 1.26 -5.14 20.14
CA ILE A 317 2.11 -6.32 20.35
C ILE A 317 2.71 -6.41 21.75
N GLY A 318 2.44 -5.41 22.62
CA GLY A 318 2.99 -5.34 23.98
C GLY A 318 4.50 -5.13 24.05
N PHE A 319 5.11 -4.71 22.95
CA PHE A 319 6.56 -4.52 22.85
C PHE A 319 6.99 -3.14 23.33
N SER A 320 8.14 -3.07 24.03
CA SER A 320 8.67 -1.81 24.59
C SER A 320 10.13 -1.61 24.23
N VAL A 321 10.46 -0.39 23.80
CA VAL A 321 11.83 0.08 23.53
C VAL A 321 12.24 1.07 24.62
N TYR A 322 13.47 0.92 25.15
CA TYR A 322 14.03 1.78 26.19
C TYR A 322 15.08 2.76 25.66
N GLN A 323 15.46 2.65 24.39
CA GLN A 323 16.35 3.61 23.71
C GLN A 323 15.54 4.82 23.19
N PHE A 324 14.94 5.53 24.13
CA PHE A 324 13.95 6.57 23.88
C PHE A 324 14.45 7.67 22.93
N GLU A 325 15.63 8.22 23.17
CA GLU A 325 16.22 9.28 22.35
C GLU A 325 16.57 8.78 20.94
N ASN A 326 17.12 7.58 20.82
CA ASN A 326 17.43 6.98 19.51
C ASN A 326 16.16 6.79 18.68
N PHE A 327 15.09 6.33 19.30
CA PHE A 327 13.80 6.16 18.66
C PHE A 327 13.23 7.50 18.14
N LEU A 328 13.25 8.55 18.97
CA LEU A 328 12.83 9.89 18.56
C LEU A 328 13.74 10.51 17.48
N ASN A 329 14.97 10.03 17.36
CA ASN A 329 15.92 10.38 16.32
C ASN A 329 15.86 9.43 15.10
N GLY A 330 14.72 8.74 14.92
CA GLY A 330 14.43 7.97 13.72
C GLY A 330 14.94 6.53 13.73
N ASP A 331 15.22 5.93 14.89
CA ASP A 331 15.56 4.52 15.00
C ASP A 331 14.29 3.69 15.27
N LEU A 332 13.48 3.50 14.22
CA LEU A 332 12.18 2.83 14.31
C LEU A 332 12.25 1.35 13.91
N ASP A 333 13.39 0.88 13.38
CA ASP A 333 13.47 -0.42 12.73
C ASP A 333 13.08 -1.57 13.66
N GLU A 334 13.61 -1.62 14.88
CA GLU A 334 13.32 -2.68 15.84
C GLU A 334 11.79 -2.80 16.10
N MET A 335 11.12 -1.68 16.30
CA MET A 335 9.68 -1.65 16.55
C MET A 335 8.89 -2.10 15.33
N ILE A 336 9.24 -1.56 14.15
CA ILE A 336 8.54 -1.87 12.89
C ILE A 336 8.77 -3.34 12.50
N ASP A 337 9.97 -3.88 12.68
CA ASP A 337 10.27 -5.27 12.37
C ASP A 337 9.47 -6.25 13.25
N ASN A 338 9.30 -5.93 14.54
CA ASN A 338 8.44 -6.71 15.43
C ASN A 338 6.95 -6.61 15.03
N LEU A 339 6.48 -5.45 14.57
CA LEU A 339 5.11 -5.30 14.06
C LEU A 339 4.90 -6.08 12.76
N ILE A 340 5.88 -6.06 11.85
CA ILE A 340 5.86 -6.86 10.62
C ILE A 340 5.83 -8.36 10.96
N ALA A 341 6.63 -8.81 11.91
CA ALA A 341 6.65 -10.21 12.34
C ALA A 341 5.30 -10.63 12.95
N ALA A 342 4.69 -9.76 13.75
CA ALA A 342 3.37 -10.03 14.34
C ALA A 342 2.26 -10.09 13.27
N ASP A 343 2.23 -9.15 12.31
CA ASP A 343 1.28 -9.13 11.19
C ASP A 343 1.41 -10.40 10.32
N ARG A 344 2.65 -10.83 10.03
CA ARG A 344 2.91 -12.08 9.32
C ARG A 344 2.40 -13.31 10.08
N ALA A 345 2.66 -13.35 11.40
CA ALA A 345 2.20 -14.46 12.24
C ALA A 345 0.67 -14.53 12.31
N GLU A 346 -0.01 -13.38 12.31
CA GLU A 346 -1.48 -13.32 12.30
C GLU A 346 -2.05 -13.80 10.95
N LYS A 347 -1.47 -13.38 9.84
CA LYS A 347 -1.87 -13.82 8.49
C LYS A 347 -1.67 -15.32 8.29
N LEU A 348 -0.58 -15.88 8.80
CA LEU A 348 -0.34 -17.35 8.74
C LEU A 348 -1.37 -18.16 9.54
N LYS A 349 -1.90 -17.61 10.64
CA LYS A 349 -2.95 -18.26 11.44
C LYS A 349 -4.35 -18.16 10.80
N GLY A 350 -4.59 -17.10 10.01
CA GLY A 350 -5.88 -16.90 9.33
C GLY A 350 -6.07 -17.77 8.08
N ASP A 351 -4.99 -18.37 7.54
CA ASP A 351 -5.01 -19.27 6.38
C ASP A 351 -5.13 -20.77 6.77
N GLU A 352 -5.19 -21.11 8.06
CA GLU A 352 -5.53 -22.44 8.58
C GLU A 352 -7.05 -22.58 8.79
#